data_52f6011bed0a5df7a6a9d3d5bb478808
#
_entry.id   52f6011bed0a5df7a6a9d3d5bb478808
#
_cell.length_a   1.000
_cell.length_b   1.000
_cell.length_c   1.000
_cell.angle_alpha   90.00
_cell.angle_beta   90.00
_cell.angle_gamma   90.00
#
_symmetry.space_group_name_H-M   'P 1'
#
loop_
_entity.id
_entity.type
_entity.pdbx_description
1 polymer ?
#
loop_
_entity_poly.entity_id
_entity_poly.type
_entity_poly.pdbx_seq_one_letter_code
_entity_poly.pdbx_strand_id
1 'polypeptide(L)'
;MPRRHANPYVPHDWAPHEKPAILGSPSTPIHSTPKRIAYGIVGLLVCLTGALGNAVVTANLQLLQGTFAAWSTEIAWLPAVYVMTNVSINLLLVKFRQQFGLRAFTEGFLVLYVLVTFFHLFVNDLSSALMVRAAHGMVAAALSSLGIYYQVQAWPARHRLKALTIGITGSSLAIPLARLFSTELLQIDEWRGLYFFELGLALVSLACVIALKLPPSDRKKVFEKKDFITFFLLAPGMALVTAVLSLGRLDWWFEAPWIGWALAGAVVLIVSAIAFEHNRSNPLLNIKWLSSGSILRLGLIMMLIRIVLAEQNTGIIGWLQYVGLQNEQMTNLAWSIFAGIVCGIVASCLTLNPQRLYWPTATALALIMVASLLDSQSTILTRPEQLMFSQFLLGFGSAFFLAPAMLAGIGGVIADQRNLVSFSVLFGMSQNIGGLLGSAILGTFQTWREKFHSSQLADQLTTLNPLITERLQQYS
;
A
#
# COMPACT_ATOMS: atom_id res chain seq x y z
N MET A 1 -31.18 -34.92 17.38
CA MET A 1 -30.63 -35.38 16.09
C MET A 1 -29.29 -34.69 15.86
N PRO A 2 -28.16 -35.36 15.75
CA PRO A 2 -26.89 -34.72 15.46
C PRO A 2 -26.95 -34.15 14.03
N ARG A 3 -26.71 -32.84 13.91
CA ARG A 3 -26.54 -32.18 12.61
C ARG A 3 -25.38 -32.87 11.90
N ARG A 4 -25.65 -33.69 10.86
CA ARG A 4 -24.62 -34.14 9.92
C ARG A 4 -23.88 -32.88 9.45
N HIS A 5 -22.56 -32.82 9.69
CA HIS A 5 -21.72 -31.76 9.13
C HIS A 5 -21.86 -31.84 7.61
N ALA A 6 -22.68 -30.97 7.05
CA ALA A 6 -22.78 -30.81 5.60
C ALA A 6 -21.36 -30.50 5.09
N ASN A 7 -20.94 -31.16 4.03
CA ASN A 7 -19.64 -30.94 3.43
C ASN A 7 -19.52 -29.44 3.05
N PRO A 8 -18.60 -28.68 3.65
CA PRO A 8 -18.51 -27.23 3.44
C PRO A 8 -18.06 -26.84 2.01
N TYR A 9 -17.68 -27.81 1.20
CA TYR A 9 -17.21 -27.62 -0.18
C TYR A 9 -18.29 -27.88 -1.24
N VAL A 10 -19.52 -28.14 -0.84
CA VAL A 10 -20.64 -28.24 -1.79
C VAL A 10 -21.01 -26.82 -2.24
N PRO A 11 -21.01 -26.51 -3.56
CA PRO A 11 -21.45 -25.24 -4.07
C PRO A 11 -22.88 -24.93 -3.67
N HIS A 12 -23.20 -23.71 -3.34
CA HIS A 12 -24.56 -23.25 -3.11
C HIS A 12 -25.31 -23.16 -4.44
N ASP A 13 -26.61 -23.43 -4.40
CA ASP A 13 -27.51 -23.18 -5.54
C ASP A 13 -27.87 -21.69 -5.54
N TRP A 14 -27.12 -20.91 -6.34
CA TRP A 14 -27.30 -19.47 -6.45
C TRP A 14 -28.30 -19.10 -7.53
N ALA A 15 -29.15 -18.12 -7.24
CA ALA A 15 -29.89 -17.46 -8.30
C ALA A 15 -28.90 -16.81 -9.30
N PRO A 16 -29.19 -16.76 -10.62
CA PRO A 16 -28.23 -16.27 -11.62
C PRO A 16 -27.67 -14.88 -11.36
N HIS A 17 -28.45 -14.00 -10.72
CA HIS A 17 -28.05 -12.63 -10.36
C HIS A 17 -27.24 -12.52 -9.07
N GLU A 18 -27.28 -13.57 -8.21
CA GLU A 18 -26.59 -13.61 -6.91
C GLU A 18 -25.23 -14.30 -6.98
N LYS A 19 -24.99 -15.05 -8.04
CA LYS A 19 -23.79 -15.86 -8.19
C LYS A 19 -22.51 -15.03 -8.00
N PRO A 20 -21.57 -15.48 -7.15
CA PRO A 20 -20.27 -14.84 -6.99
C PRO A 20 -19.53 -14.72 -8.32
N ALA A 21 -18.98 -13.54 -8.61
CA ALA A 21 -18.24 -13.32 -9.86
C ALA A 21 -16.91 -14.09 -9.88
N ILE A 22 -16.30 -14.28 -8.71
CA ILE A 22 -14.98 -14.93 -8.53
C ILE A 22 -15.09 -15.88 -7.34
N LEU A 23 -14.43 -17.04 -7.42
CA LEU A 23 -14.38 -18.01 -6.32
C LEU A 23 -13.83 -17.36 -5.04
N GLY A 24 -14.56 -17.52 -3.92
CA GLY A 24 -14.21 -16.92 -2.64
C GLY A 24 -14.62 -15.46 -2.49
N SER A 25 -15.30 -14.85 -3.49
CA SER A 25 -15.98 -13.56 -3.31
C SER A 25 -17.39 -13.78 -2.75
N PRO A 26 -17.99 -12.76 -2.08
CA PRO A 26 -19.35 -12.87 -1.55
C PRO A 26 -20.36 -12.99 -2.69
N SER A 27 -21.48 -13.71 -2.42
CA SER A 27 -22.67 -13.61 -3.26
C SER A 27 -23.21 -12.18 -3.26
N THR A 28 -24.00 -11.83 -4.26
CA THR A 28 -24.47 -10.45 -4.45
C THR A 28 -26.00 -10.38 -4.46
N PRO A 29 -26.66 -10.63 -3.32
CA PRO A 29 -28.10 -10.49 -3.18
C PRO A 29 -28.52 -9.02 -3.33
N ILE A 30 -29.80 -8.81 -3.63
CA ILE A 30 -30.37 -7.47 -3.73
C ILE A 30 -30.59 -6.93 -2.33
N HIS A 31 -29.86 -5.84 -1.99
CA HIS A 31 -29.98 -5.16 -0.71
C HIS A 31 -30.90 -3.95 -0.80
N SER A 32 -31.61 -3.62 0.30
CA SER A 32 -32.33 -2.36 0.47
C SER A 32 -31.36 -1.17 0.46
N THR A 33 -31.83 0.00 0.07
CA THR A 33 -31.01 1.21 -0.02
C THR A 33 -30.26 1.55 1.28
N PRO A 34 -30.89 1.53 2.48
CA PRO A 34 -30.16 1.78 3.74
C PRO A 34 -29.02 0.79 3.98
N LYS A 35 -29.27 -0.49 3.70
CA LYS A 35 -28.26 -1.54 3.86
C LYS A 35 -27.10 -1.37 2.89
N ARG A 36 -27.37 -0.92 1.66
CA ARG A 36 -26.33 -0.61 0.68
C ARG A 36 -25.45 0.56 1.10
N ILE A 37 -26.05 1.63 1.63
CA ILE A 37 -25.30 2.76 2.18
C ILE A 37 -24.41 2.28 3.34
N ALA A 38 -24.95 1.46 4.25
CA ALA A 38 -24.18 0.88 5.34
C ALA A 38 -22.98 0.05 4.83
N TYR A 39 -23.17 -0.79 3.81
CA TYR A 39 -22.06 -1.54 3.17
C TYR A 39 -20.99 -0.60 2.60
N GLY A 40 -21.40 0.51 1.96
CA GLY A 40 -20.47 1.51 1.42
C GLY A 40 -19.62 2.19 2.49
N ILE A 41 -20.26 2.62 3.58
CA ILE A 41 -19.57 3.26 4.73
C ILE A 41 -18.61 2.27 5.39
N VAL A 42 -19.07 1.06 5.70
CA VAL A 42 -18.22 0.01 6.31
C VAL A 42 -17.07 -0.39 5.39
N GLY A 43 -17.32 -0.47 4.07
CA GLY A 43 -16.27 -0.77 3.10
C GLY A 43 -15.18 0.28 3.07
N LEU A 44 -15.52 1.57 3.10
CA LEU A 44 -14.58 2.66 3.17
C LEU A 44 -13.82 2.67 4.51
N LEU A 45 -14.53 2.47 5.62
CA LEU A 45 -13.97 2.40 6.96
C LEU A 45 -12.91 1.29 7.06
N VAL A 46 -13.23 0.06 6.64
CA VAL A 46 -12.30 -1.08 6.68
C VAL A 46 -11.09 -0.84 5.76
N CYS A 47 -11.31 -0.26 4.58
CA CYS A 47 -10.24 0.09 3.64
C CYS A 47 -9.26 1.10 4.27
N LEU A 48 -9.80 2.16 4.90
CA LEU A 48 -9.00 3.18 5.58
C LEU A 48 -8.30 2.62 6.81
N THR A 49 -8.97 1.80 7.62
CA THR A 49 -8.37 1.15 8.79
C THR A 49 -7.11 0.37 8.41
N GLY A 50 -7.19 -0.48 7.37
CA GLY A 50 -6.04 -1.26 6.92
C GLY A 50 -4.90 -0.42 6.35
N ALA A 51 -5.20 0.72 5.72
CA ALA A 51 -4.20 1.58 5.12
C ALA A 51 -3.59 2.60 6.10
N LEU A 52 -4.39 3.11 7.05
CA LEU A 52 -3.94 4.07 8.05
C LEU A 52 -2.88 3.49 8.98
N GLY A 53 -2.94 2.21 9.32
CA GLY A 53 -1.95 1.58 10.18
C GLY A 53 -0.50 1.72 9.72
N ASN A 54 -0.24 1.77 8.42
CA ASN A 54 1.09 2.10 7.91
C ASN A 54 1.27 3.59 7.64
N ALA A 55 0.22 4.26 7.17
CA ALA A 55 0.29 5.67 6.80
C ALA A 55 0.61 6.57 8.00
N VAL A 56 0.03 6.29 9.16
CA VAL A 56 0.26 7.04 10.40
C VAL A 56 1.72 6.94 10.86
N VAL A 57 2.33 5.77 10.82
CA VAL A 57 3.75 5.59 11.14
C VAL A 57 4.65 6.27 10.12
N THR A 58 4.36 6.11 8.83
CA THR A 58 5.17 6.70 7.77
C THR A 58 5.11 8.24 7.78
N ALA A 59 3.93 8.81 8.08
CA ALA A 59 3.74 10.26 8.15
C ALA A 59 4.47 10.90 9.36
N ASN A 60 4.76 10.13 10.41
CA ASN A 60 5.35 10.60 11.67
C ASN A 60 6.72 9.98 11.97
N LEU A 61 7.41 9.46 10.98
CA LEU A 61 8.64 8.69 11.17
C LEU A 61 9.73 9.49 11.89
N GLN A 62 9.86 10.79 11.61
CA GLN A 62 10.84 11.67 12.26
C GLN A 62 10.54 11.86 13.77
N LEU A 63 9.27 11.98 14.14
CA LEU A 63 8.87 12.09 15.55
C LEU A 63 9.11 10.78 16.30
N LEU A 64 8.78 9.66 15.66
CA LEU A 64 9.06 8.33 16.20
C LEU A 64 10.57 8.08 16.35
N GLN A 65 11.39 8.61 15.46
CA GLN A 65 12.85 8.57 15.56
C GLN A 65 13.33 9.22 16.86
N GLY A 66 12.84 10.41 17.19
CA GLY A 66 13.15 11.09 18.43
C GLY A 66 12.70 10.31 19.66
N THR A 67 11.49 9.76 19.64
CA THR A 67 10.90 9.01 20.75
C THR A 67 11.67 7.72 21.08
N PHE A 68 12.10 6.98 20.05
CA PHE A 68 12.88 5.75 20.23
C PHE A 68 14.37 5.99 20.36
N ALA A 69 14.84 7.27 20.33
CA ALA A 69 16.25 7.63 20.31
C ALA A 69 17.05 6.82 19.27
N ALA A 70 16.43 6.54 18.12
CA ALA A 70 16.97 5.68 17.08
C ALA A 70 17.63 6.47 15.96
N TRP A 71 18.59 5.88 15.27
CA TRP A 71 19.16 6.45 14.05
C TRP A 71 18.15 6.39 12.90
N SER A 72 18.33 7.24 11.89
CA SER A 72 17.46 7.27 10.70
C SER A 72 17.41 5.92 9.96
N THR A 73 18.52 5.19 9.96
CA THR A 73 18.64 3.83 9.41
C THR A 73 17.85 2.80 10.23
N GLU A 74 17.82 2.95 11.54
CA GLU A 74 17.13 2.04 12.45
C GLU A 74 15.61 2.26 12.41
N ILE A 75 15.16 3.52 12.49
CA ILE A 75 13.72 3.83 12.50
C ILE A 75 13.06 3.48 11.16
N ALA A 76 13.79 3.53 10.04
CA ALA A 76 13.31 3.15 8.73
C ALA A 76 12.91 1.67 8.61
N TRP A 77 13.35 0.82 9.53
CA TRP A 77 12.88 -0.56 9.61
C TRP A 77 11.41 -0.69 9.99
N LEU A 78 10.80 0.27 10.70
CA LEU A 78 9.39 0.21 11.09
C LEU A 78 8.42 0.09 9.90
N PRO A 79 8.45 0.99 8.90
CA PRO A 79 7.65 0.82 7.69
C PRO A 79 8.18 -0.32 6.80
N ALA A 80 9.48 -0.59 6.77
CA ALA A 80 10.06 -1.64 5.95
C ALA A 80 9.54 -3.03 6.36
N VAL A 81 9.63 -3.39 7.63
CA VAL A 81 9.18 -4.68 8.15
C VAL A 81 7.67 -4.87 7.95
N TYR A 82 6.87 -3.82 8.11
CA TYR A 82 5.44 -3.87 7.81
C TYR A 82 5.19 -4.23 6.33
N VAL A 83 5.87 -3.56 5.39
CA VAL A 83 5.69 -3.83 3.96
C VAL A 83 6.23 -5.21 3.59
N MET A 84 7.37 -5.64 4.15
CA MET A 84 7.94 -6.98 3.96
C MET A 84 6.92 -8.08 4.25
N THR A 85 6.28 -8.01 5.40
CA THR A 85 5.29 -9.01 5.83
C THR A 85 3.97 -8.89 5.11
N ASN A 86 3.52 -7.66 4.83
CA ASN A 86 2.30 -7.38 4.07
C ASN A 86 2.35 -7.95 2.64
N VAL A 87 3.44 -7.71 1.92
CA VAL A 87 3.64 -8.22 0.56
C VAL A 87 3.72 -9.75 0.57
N SER A 88 4.44 -10.32 1.54
CA SER A 88 4.68 -11.75 1.66
C SER A 88 3.39 -12.54 1.88
N ILE A 89 2.56 -12.14 2.85
CA ILE A 89 1.35 -12.90 3.20
C ILE A 89 0.28 -12.87 2.10
N ASN A 90 0.28 -11.85 1.24
CA ASN A 90 -0.65 -11.76 0.11
C ASN A 90 -0.63 -12.99 -0.81
N LEU A 91 0.49 -13.72 -0.87
CA LEU A 91 0.61 -14.99 -1.61
C LEU A 91 -0.41 -16.03 -1.17
N LEU A 92 -0.72 -16.11 0.11
CA LEU A 92 -1.60 -17.14 0.67
C LEU A 92 -3.02 -16.66 0.94
N LEU A 93 -3.26 -15.34 1.11
CA LEU A 93 -4.55 -14.80 1.54
C LEU A 93 -5.71 -15.19 0.61
N VAL A 94 -5.50 -15.21 -0.71
CA VAL A 94 -6.54 -15.58 -1.67
C VAL A 94 -6.96 -17.04 -1.48
N LYS A 95 -6.00 -17.98 -1.37
CA LYS A 95 -6.29 -19.41 -1.13
C LYS A 95 -6.89 -19.63 0.25
N PHE A 96 -6.42 -18.90 1.27
CA PHE A 96 -7.00 -18.99 2.61
C PHE A 96 -8.50 -18.67 2.60
N ARG A 97 -8.87 -17.56 1.96
CA ARG A 97 -10.28 -17.15 1.81
C ARG A 97 -11.11 -18.18 1.03
N GLN A 98 -10.55 -18.71 -0.06
CA GLN A 98 -11.25 -19.70 -0.89
C GLN A 98 -11.50 -21.01 -0.15
N GLN A 99 -10.59 -21.43 0.75
CA GLN A 99 -10.72 -22.68 1.47
C GLN A 99 -11.51 -22.56 2.76
N PHE A 100 -11.20 -21.57 3.61
CA PHE A 100 -11.83 -21.41 4.92
C PHE A 100 -13.11 -20.59 4.87
N GLY A 101 -13.31 -19.87 3.78
CA GLY A 101 -14.50 -19.06 3.51
C GLY A 101 -14.35 -17.62 4.00
N LEU A 102 -15.19 -16.78 3.43
CA LEU A 102 -15.12 -15.33 3.59
C LEU A 102 -15.36 -14.87 5.02
N ARG A 103 -16.32 -15.52 5.74
CA ARG A 103 -16.65 -15.11 7.10
C ARG A 103 -15.49 -15.35 8.08
N ALA A 104 -14.93 -16.58 8.08
CA ALA A 104 -13.80 -16.91 8.94
C ALA A 104 -12.59 -16.03 8.61
N PHE A 105 -12.37 -15.73 7.33
CA PHE A 105 -11.34 -14.82 6.88
C PHE A 105 -11.57 -13.41 7.42
N THR A 106 -12.78 -12.86 7.27
CA THR A 106 -13.11 -11.48 7.66
C THR A 106 -13.05 -11.26 9.16
N GLU A 107 -13.80 -12.07 9.91
CA GLU A 107 -13.89 -11.95 11.38
C GLU A 107 -12.52 -12.28 12.01
N GLY A 108 -11.85 -13.35 11.55
CA GLY A 108 -10.57 -13.79 12.09
C GLY A 108 -9.43 -12.78 11.88
N PHE A 109 -9.25 -12.25 10.66
CA PHE A 109 -8.20 -11.27 10.39
C PHE A 109 -8.45 -9.92 11.07
N LEU A 110 -9.72 -9.48 11.21
CA LEU A 110 -10.04 -8.26 11.95
C LEU A 110 -9.78 -8.41 13.45
N VAL A 111 -10.13 -9.56 14.04
CA VAL A 111 -9.80 -9.82 15.45
C VAL A 111 -8.29 -9.84 15.64
N LEU A 112 -7.54 -10.50 14.76
CA LEU A 112 -6.08 -10.49 14.80
C LEU A 112 -5.52 -9.07 14.62
N TYR A 113 -6.12 -8.26 13.74
CA TYR A 113 -5.70 -6.88 13.53
C TYR A 113 -5.89 -6.05 14.81
N VAL A 114 -7.05 -6.15 15.46
CA VAL A 114 -7.31 -5.49 16.76
C VAL A 114 -6.32 -5.94 17.83
N LEU A 115 -6.05 -7.25 17.93
CA LEU A 115 -5.09 -7.78 18.90
C LEU A 115 -3.68 -7.25 18.67
N VAL A 116 -3.22 -7.25 17.42
CA VAL A 116 -1.88 -6.75 17.07
C VAL A 116 -1.79 -5.24 17.30
N THR A 117 -2.84 -4.48 16.94
CA THR A 117 -2.88 -3.04 17.21
C THR A 117 -2.87 -2.77 18.72
N PHE A 118 -3.55 -3.58 19.52
CA PHE A 118 -3.50 -3.50 20.97
C PHE A 118 -2.08 -3.74 21.51
N PHE A 119 -1.30 -4.67 20.94
CA PHE A 119 0.08 -4.91 21.35
C PHE A 119 1.02 -3.74 21.09
N HIS A 120 0.71 -2.82 20.15
CA HIS A 120 1.50 -1.59 19.98
C HIS A 120 1.52 -0.71 21.25
N LEU A 121 0.51 -0.78 22.11
CA LEU A 121 0.47 -0.01 23.35
C LEU A 121 1.49 -0.46 24.38
N PHE A 122 2.01 -1.68 24.27
CA PHE A 122 2.99 -2.28 25.18
C PHE A 122 4.43 -2.21 24.62
N VAL A 123 4.61 -1.58 23.48
CA VAL A 123 5.93 -1.36 22.89
C VAL A 123 6.70 -0.37 23.76
N ASN A 124 7.95 -0.69 24.10
CA ASN A 124 8.82 0.15 24.91
C ASN A 124 10.16 0.45 24.23
N ASP A 125 10.55 -0.35 23.25
CA ASP A 125 11.81 -0.23 22.52
C ASP A 125 11.62 -0.53 21.02
N LEU A 126 12.62 -0.21 20.22
CA LEU A 126 12.58 -0.41 18.77
C LEU A 126 12.42 -1.89 18.40
N SER A 127 13.03 -2.81 19.12
CA SER A 127 12.97 -4.25 18.83
C SER A 127 11.54 -4.79 18.99
N SER A 128 10.86 -4.44 20.09
CA SER A 128 9.45 -4.80 20.30
C SER A 128 8.53 -4.12 19.27
N ALA A 129 8.83 -2.86 18.89
CA ALA A 129 8.12 -2.15 17.83
C ALA A 129 8.22 -2.91 16.51
N LEU A 130 9.40 -3.36 16.10
CA LEU A 130 9.62 -4.13 14.87
C LEU A 130 8.84 -5.44 14.84
N MET A 131 8.83 -6.20 15.95
CA MET A 131 8.06 -7.45 16.02
C MET A 131 6.55 -7.21 15.86
N VAL A 132 6.01 -6.22 16.57
CA VAL A 132 4.59 -5.90 16.45
C VAL A 132 4.25 -5.34 15.07
N ARG A 133 5.13 -4.53 14.48
CA ARG A 133 4.98 -4.03 13.09
C ARG A 133 5.02 -5.15 12.05
N ALA A 134 5.85 -6.17 12.23
CA ALA A 134 5.85 -7.35 11.37
C ALA A 134 4.50 -8.09 11.41
N ALA A 135 3.99 -8.35 12.61
CA ALA A 135 2.67 -8.96 12.80
C ALA A 135 1.55 -8.09 12.21
N HIS A 136 1.64 -6.76 12.39
CA HIS A 136 0.68 -5.80 11.89
C HIS A 136 0.60 -5.80 10.35
N GLY A 137 1.75 -5.81 9.67
CA GLY A 137 1.80 -5.91 8.20
C GLY A 137 1.10 -7.16 7.68
N MET A 138 1.29 -8.32 8.36
CA MET A 138 0.62 -9.57 7.98
C MET A 138 -0.91 -9.48 8.06
N VAL A 139 -1.44 -8.95 9.15
CA VAL A 139 -2.90 -8.91 9.35
C VAL A 139 -3.56 -7.81 8.52
N ALA A 140 -2.88 -6.69 8.31
CA ALA A 140 -3.39 -5.57 7.51
C ALA A 140 -3.58 -5.92 6.03
N ALA A 141 -2.81 -6.85 5.49
CA ALA A 141 -2.92 -7.29 4.10
C ALA A 141 -4.33 -7.82 3.75
N ALA A 142 -5.04 -8.41 4.71
CA ALA A 142 -6.38 -8.92 4.51
C ALA A 142 -7.43 -7.81 4.36
N LEU A 143 -7.25 -6.67 5.04
CA LEU A 143 -8.25 -5.60 5.13
C LEU A 143 -8.48 -4.89 3.78
N SER A 144 -7.46 -4.79 2.94
CA SER A 144 -7.59 -4.19 1.60
C SER A 144 -8.60 -4.93 0.73
N SER A 145 -8.57 -6.27 0.74
CA SER A 145 -9.54 -7.07 0.00
C SER A 145 -10.94 -7.04 0.62
N LEU A 146 -11.04 -6.90 1.95
CA LEU A 146 -12.32 -6.75 2.64
C LEU A 146 -13.04 -5.47 2.24
N GLY A 147 -12.36 -4.34 2.21
CA GLY A 147 -12.93 -3.06 1.78
C GLY A 147 -13.57 -3.16 0.39
N ILE A 148 -12.92 -3.85 -0.55
CA ILE A 148 -13.45 -4.09 -1.90
C ILE A 148 -14.76 -4.90 -1.83
N TYR A 149 -14.83 -5.97 -1.02
CA TYR A 149 -16.04 -6.80 -0.94
C TYR A 149 -17.22 -6.06 -0.34
N TYR A 150 -17.00 -5.25 0.68
CA TYR A 150 -18.04 -4.37 1.23
C TYR A 150 -18.53 -3.36 0.19
N GLN A 151 -17.64 -2.75 -0.57
CA GLN A 151 -18.01 -1.82 -1.66
C GLN A 151 -18.85 -2.53 -2.75
N VAL A 152 -18.52 -3.76 -3.11
CA VAL A 152 -19.30 -4.53 -4.09
C VAL A 152 -20.74 -4.75 -3.62
N GLN A 153 -21.01 -4.91 -2.30
CA GLN A 153 -22.36 -5.01 -1.74
C GLN A 153 -23.11 -3.68 -1.72
N ALA A 154 -22.41 -2.56 -1.72
CA ALA A 154 -23.02 -1.23 -1.68
C ALA A 154 -23.71 -0.83 -2.99
N TRP A 155 -23.30 -1.40 -4.13
CA TRP A 155 -23.72 -0.97 -5.45
C TRP A 155 -24.54 -2.03 -6.18
N PRO A 156 -25.57 -1.63 -6.96
CA PRO A 156 -26.31 -2.61 -7.79
C PRO A 156 -25.41 -3.18 -8.89
N ALA A 157 -25.80 -4.33 -9.44
CA ALA A 157 -25.03 -5.07 -10.43
C ALA A 157 -24.53 -4.20 -11.60
N ARG A 158 -25.38 -3.29 -12.10
CA ARG A 158 -25.04 -2.35 -13.20
C ARG A 158 -23.92 -1.37 -12.86
N HIS A 159 -23.63 -1.14 -11.56
CA HIS A 159 -22.64 -0.17 -11.09
C HIS A 159 -21.47 -0.83 -10.34
N ARG A 160 -21.25 -2.13 -10.48
CA ARG A 160 -20.16 -2.88 -9.81
C ARG A 160 -18.77 -2.31 -10.13
N LEU A 161 -18.57 -1.74 -11.31
CA LEU A 161 -17.31 -1.09 -11.64
C LEU A 161 -17.02 0.10 -10.73
N LYS A 162 -18.04 0.90 -10.39
CA LYS A 162 -17.89 2.01 -9.44
C LYS A 162 -17.51 1.52 -8.04
N ALA A 163 -18.12 0.40 -7.62
CA ALA A 163 -17.79 -0.27 -6.37
C ALA A 163 -16.32 -0.70 -6.30
N LEU A 164 -15.86 -1.36 -7.37
CA LEU A 164 -14.46 -1.78 -7.47
C LEU A 164 -13.52 -0.58 -7.46
N THR A 165 -13.84 0.48 -8.21
CA THR A 165 -13.06 1.72 -8.22
C THR A 165 -12.88 2.27 -6.81
N ILE A 166 -13.97 2.49 -6.07
CA ILE A 166 -13.92 3.04 -4.70
C ILE A 166 -13.16 2.10 -3.77
N GLY A 167 -13.41 0.79 -3.86
CA GLY A 167 -12.75 -0.21 -3.01
C GLY A 167 -11.23 -0.29 -3.22
N ILE A 168 -10.76 -0.09 -4.46
CA ILE A 168 -9.33 -0.16 -4.80
C ILE A 168 -8.62 1.15 -4.46
N THR A 169 -9.25 2.29 -4.79
CA THR A 169 -8.61 3.60 -4.67
C THR A 169 -8.79 4.23 -3.28
N GLY A 170 -9.76 3.74 -2.50
CA GLY A 170 -10.08 4.30 -1.17
C GLY A 170 -8.90 4.27 -0.19
N SER A 171 -8.01 3.29 -0.28
CA SER A 171 -6.80 3.21 0.54
C SER A 171 -5.81 4.35 0.28
N SER A 172 -5.84 4.97 -0.90
CA SER A 172 -4.95 6.10 -1.24
C SER A 172 -5.23 7.36 -0.40
N LEU A 173 -6.42 7.45 0.20
CA LEU A 173 -6.77 8.54 1.12
C LEU A 173 -6.04 8.47 2.47
N ALA A 174 -5.43 7.33 2.81
CA ALA A 174 -4.86 7.12 4.13
C ALA A 174 -3.65 8.02 4.41
N ILE A 175 -2.76 8.25 3.45
CA ILE A 175 -1.55 9.07 3.66
C ILE A 175 -1.90 10.55 3.94
N PRO A 176 -2.69 11.25 3.11
CA PRO A 176 -3.08 12.62 3.43
C PRO A 176 -3.89 12.71 4.73
N LEU A 177 -4.79 11.75 5.01
CA LEU A 177 -5.52 11.71 6.28
C LEU A 177 -4.58 11.53 7.47
N ALA A 178 -3.58 10.65 7.38
CA ALA A 178 -2.61 10.44 8.45
C ALA A 178 -1.84 11.72 8.77
N ARG A 179 -1.56 12.57 7.78
CA ARG A 179 -0.91 13.88 7.99
C ARG A 179 -1.84 14.90 8.63
N LEU A 180 -3.13 14.84 8.33
CA LEU A 180 -4.12 15.77 8.89
C LEU A 180 -4.40 15.51 10.37
N PHE A 181 -4.39 14.23 10.81
CA PHE A 181 -4.69 13.84 12.18
C PHE A 181 -3.46 13.74 13.08
N SER A 182 -2.26 13.62 12.53
CA SER A 182 -1.08 13.24 13.29
C SER A 182 -0.66 14.25 14.36
N THR A 183 -0.83 15.54 14.10
CA THR A 183 -0.46 16.63 15.02
C THR A 183 -1.23 16.60 16.33
N GLU A 184 -2.54 16.42 16.26
CA GLU A 184 -3.38 16.38 17.46
C GLU A 184 -3.23 15.08 18.23
N LEU A 185 -3.06 13.96 17.54
CA LEU A 185 -2.90 12.64 18.14
C LEU A 185 -1.59 12.48 18.92
N LEU A 186 -0.54 13.16 18.51
CA LEU A 186 0.76 13.15 19.21
C LEU A 186 0.76 13.96 20.51
N GLN A 187 -0.17 14.90 20.69
CA GLN A 187 -0.27 15.69 21.93
C GLN A 187 -0.90 14.93 23.10
N ILE A 188 -1.64 13.85 22.82
CA ILE A 188 -2.39 13.11 23.88
C ILE A 188 -1.44 12.30 24.78
N ASP A 189 -0.58 11.48 24.21
CA ASP A 189 0.42 10.66 24.93
C ASP A 189 1.61 10.38 24.00
N GLU A 190 2.23 11.45 23.51
CA GLU A 190 3.33 11.37 22.56
C GLU A 190 2.98 10.42 21.39
N TRP A 191 3.82 9.40 21.16
CA TRP A 191 3.61 8.46 20.06
C TRP A 191 2.47 7.45 20.28
N ARG A 192 2.08 7.16 21.55
CA ARG A 192 1.01 6.20 21.86
C ARG A 192 -0.36 6.67 21.42
N GLY A 193 -0.60 7.98 21.32
CA GLY A 193 -1.86 8.54 20.82
C GLY A 193 -2.21 8.04 19.42
N LEU A 194 -1.20 7.84 18.54
CA LEU A 194 -1.39 7.29 17.21
C LEU A 194 -1.97 5.87 17.24
N TYR A 195 -1.47 5.04 18.15
CA TYR A 195 -1.92 3.65 18.27
C TYR A 195 -3.26 3.52 19.00
N PHE A 196 -3.58 4.42 19.94
CA PHE A 196 -4.92 4.51 20.52
C PHE A 196 -5.96 4.85 19.48
N PHE A 197 -5.67 5.82 18.61
CA PHE A 197 -6.55 6.16 17.49
C PHE A 197 -6.74 4.96 16.55
N GLU A 198 -5.66 4.29 16.18
CA GLU A 198 -5.70 3.12 15.30
C GLU A 198 -6.49 1.97 15.94
N LEU A 199 -6.30 1.71 17.23
CA LEU A 199 -7.05 0.70 17.97
C LEU A 199 -8.53 1.02 18.01
N GLY A 200 -8.90 2.29 18.29
CA GLY A 200 -10.28 2.76 18.22
C GLY A 200 -10.92 2.51 16.86
N LEU A 201 -10.21 2.87 15.80
CA LEU A 201 -10.66 2.65 14.41
C LEU A 201 -10.80 1.16 14.08
N ALA A 202 -9.87 0.33 14.53
CA ALA A 202 -9.91 -1.13 14.36
C ALA A 202 -11.10 -1.77 15.10
N LEU A 203 -11.37 -1.34 16.34
CA LEU A 203 -12.53 -1.80 17.13
C LEU A 203 -13.85 -1.39 16.50
N VAL A 204 -13.98 -0.16 16.02
CA VAL A 204 -15.18 0.31 15.30
C VAL A 204 -15.36 -0.48 14.01
N SER A 205 -14.28 -0.74 13.25
CA SER A 205 -14.34 -1.56 12.03
C SER A 205 -14.78 -3.00 12.33
N LEU A 206 -14.26 -3.61 13.41
CA LEU A 206 -14.66 -4.94 13.86
C LEU A 206 -16.13 -4.98 14.26
N ALA A 207 -16.59 -4.01 15.06
CA ALA A 207 -18.00 -3.91 15.46
C ALA A 207 -18.93 -3.77 14.25
N CYS A 208 -18.59 -2.90 13.29
CA CYS A 208 -19.36 -2.72 12.05
C CYS A 208 -19.41 -4.00 11.21
N VAL A 209 -18.31 -4.73 11.11
CA VAL A 209 -18.22 -5.98 10.33
C VAL A 209 -19.01 -7.11 11.01
N ILE A 210 -19.00 -7.21 12.33
CA ILE A 210 -19.83 -8.17 13.08
C ILE A 210 -21.32 -7.85 12.93
N ALA A 211 -21.69 -6.56 12.98
CA ALA A 211 -23.07 -6.12 12.80
C ALA A 211 -23.57 -6.28 11.37
N LEU A 212 -22.72 -5.96 10.38
CA LEU A 212 -23.06 -6.00 8.96
C LEU A 212 -22.27 -7.09 8.24
N LYS A 213 -22.69 -8.35 8.42
CA LYS A 213 -22.00 -9.52 7.86
C LYS A 213 -22.06 -9.54 6.34
N LEU A 214 -20.94 -9.91 5.71
CA LEU A 214 -20.91 -10.18 4.28
C LEU A 214 -21.75 -11.42 3.92
N PRO A 215 -22.40 -11.43 2.76
CA PRO A 215 -23.09 -12.60 2.24
C PRO A 215 -22.15 -13.81 2.12
N PRO A 216 -22.67 -15.03 2.15
CA PRO A 216 -21.85 -16.24 2.05
C PRO A 216 -21.14 -16.34 0.70
N SER A 217 -20.06 -17.12 0.68
CA SER A 217 -19.25 -17.42 -0.50
C SER A 217 -19.09 -18.92 -0.65
N ASP A 218 -18.88 -19.39 -1.89
CA ASP A 218 -18.52 -20.77 -2.14
C ASP A 218 -17.11 -21.07 -1.63
N ARG A 219 -16.92 -22.27 -1.07
CA ARG A 219 -15.64 -22.76 -0.59
C ARG A 219 -15.14 -23.89 -1.50
N LYS A 220 -13.83 -23.94 -1.68
CA LYS A 220 -13.16 -25.01 -2.42
C LYS A 220 -11.88 -25.38 -1.73
N LYS A 221 -11.56 -26.67 -1.66
CA LYS A 221 -10.26 -27.12 -1.17
C LYS A 221 -9.19 -26.76 -2.22
N VAL A 222 -8.34 -25.78 -1.91
CA VAL A 222 -7.37 -25.21 -2.87
C VAL A 222 -5.92 -25.25 -2.37
N PHE A 223 -5.68 -25.40 -1.06
CA PHE A 223 -4.33 -25.51 -0.52
C PHE A 223 -3.71 -26.87 -0.82
N GLU A 224 -2.48 -26.82 -1.29
CA GLU A 224 -1.59 -27.95 -1.45
C GLU A 224 -0.36 -27.77 -0.55
N LYS A 225 0.25 -28.87 -0.09
CA LYS A 225 1.50 -28.80 0.71
C LYS A 225 2.62 -28.07 -0.04
N LYS A 226 2.64 -28.19 -1.35
CA LYS A 226 3.61 -27.53 -2.24
C LYS A 226 3.46 -25.98 -2.25
N ASP A 227 2.29 -25.43 -1.93
CA ASP A 227 2.08 -23.98 -1.85
C ASP A 227 2.93 -23.36 -0.74
N PHE A 228 3.13 -24.08 0.37
CA PHE A 228 3.98 -23.62 1.45
C PHE A 228 5.46 -23.60 1.07
N ILE A 229 5.90 -24.53 0.20
CA ILE A 229 7.28 -24.51 -0.34
C ILE A 229 7.48 -23.22 -1.16
N THR A 230 6.57 -22.93 -2.07
CA THR A 230 6.60 -21.68 -2.83
C THR A 230 6.57 -20.45 -1.93
N PHE A 231 5.73 -20.47 -0.90
CA PHE A 231 5.65 -19.37 0.06
C PHE A 231 6.98 -19.17 0.79
N PHE A 232 7.59 -20.22 1.34
CA PHE A 232 8.86 -20.12 2.06
C PHE A 232 10.07 -19.79 1.17
N LEU A 233 9.96 -19.95 -0.14
CA LEU A 233 10.95 -19.47 -1.09
C LEU A 233 10.68 -18.00 -1.48
N LEU A 234 9.46 -17.69 -1.91
CA LEU A 234 9.16 -16.40 -2.49
C LEU A 234 8.99 -15.27 -1.45
N ALA A 235 8.37 -15.57 -0.29
CA ALA A 235 8.11 -14.55 0.72
C ALA A 235 9.41 -13.97 1.33
N PRO A 236 10.40 -14.78 1.75
CA PRO A 236 11.68 -14.22 2.20
C PRO A 236 12.44 -13.51 1.08
N GLY A 237 12.40 -14.02 -0.17
CA GLY A 237 13.02 -13.33 -1.31
C GLY A 237 12.42 -11.93 -1.53
N MET A 238 11.09 -11.81 -1.50
CA MET A 238 10.40 -10.52 -1.60
C MET A 238 10.69 -9.62 -0.40
N ALA A 239 10.77 -10.18 0.80
CA ALA A 239 11.13 -9.44 2.00
C ALA A 239 12.54 -8.84 1.90
N LEU A 240 13.52 -9.60 1.41
CA LEU A 240 14.88 -9.10 1.18
C LEU A 240 14.90 -7.96 0.15
N VAL A 241 14.19 -8.08 -0.98
CA VAL A 241 14.05 -6.99 -1.96
C VAL A 241 13.44 -5.74 -1.29
N THR A 242 12.39 -5.92 -0.50
CA THR A 242 11.72 -4.83 0.21
C THR A 242 12.67 -4.14 1.20
N ALA A 243 13.45 -4.90 1.97
CA ALA A 243 14.44 -4.37 2.89
C ALA A 243 15.50 -3.54 2.16
N VAL A 244 16.06 -4.08 1.09
CA VAL A 244 17.07 -3.38 0.27
C VAL A 244 16.51 -2.08 -0.31
N LEU A 245 15.30 -2.08 -0.88
CA LEU A 245 14.69 -0.89 -1.45
C LEU A 245 14.34 0.17 -0.39
N SER A 246 13.99 -0.24 0.82
CA SER A 246 13.65 0.67 1.91
C SER A 246 14.87 1.34 2.54
N LEU A 247 15.97 0.61 2.68
CA LEU A 247 17.13 1.01 3.47
C LEU A 247 18.37 1.35 2.63
N GLY A 248 18.44 0.84 1.41
CA GLY A 248 19.64 0.91 0.58
C GLY A 248 20.18 2.33 0.34
N ARG A 249 19.29 3.34 0.27
CA ARG A 249 19.72 4.74 0.18
C ARG A 249 20.27 5.29 1.48
N LEU A 250 19.82 4.79 2.63
CA LEU A 250 20.22 5.27 3.95
C LEU A 250 21.59 4.70 4.35
N ASP A 251 21.77 3.39 4.09
CA ASP A 251 23.04 2.68 4.33
C ASP A 251 24.05 2.87 3.17
N TRP A 252 23.64 3.58 2.12
CA TRP A 252 24.36 3.81 0.88
C TRP A 252 24.80 2.53 0.16
N TRP A 253 24.09 2.23 -0.90
CA TRP A 253 24.06 1.00 -1.72
C TRP A 253 25.32 0.13 -1.77
N PHE A 254 26.50 0.73 -1.90
CA PHE A 254 27.77 0.02 -2.07
C PHE A 254 28.65 0.01 -0.81
N GLU A 255 28.29 0.79 0.22
CA GLU A 255 29.04 0.86 1.47
C GLU A 255 28.58 -0.19 2.48
N ALA A 256 27.37 -0.71 2.33
CA ALA A 256 26.79 -1.71 3.22
C ALA A 256 26.84 -3.13 2.60
N PRO A 257 27.75 -4.02 3.04
CA PRO A 257 27.90 -5.38 2.47
C PRO A 257 26.65 -6.25 2.54
N TRP A 258 25.78 -6.01 3.54
CA TRP A 258 24.55 -6.78 3.71
C TRP A 258 23.59 -6.62 2.51
N ILE A 259 23.60 -5.49 1.79
CA ILE A 259 22.77 -5.23 0.62
C ILE A 259 23.11 -6.21 -0.50
N GLY A 260 24.40 -6.42 -0.76
CA GLY A 260 24.87 -7.39 -1.75
C GLY A 260 24.43 -8.82 -1.44
N TRP A 261 24.61 -9.24 -0.18
CA TRP A 261 24.16 -10.57 0.27
C TRP A 261 22.64 -10.72 0.24
N ALA A 262 21.90 -9.69 0.64
CA ALA A 262 20.45 -9.69 0.59
C ALA A 262 19.92 -9.80 -0.85
N LEU A 263 20.51 -9.07 -1.81
CA LEU A 263 20.15 -9.18 -3.22
C LEU A 263 20.49 -10.55 -3.80
N ALA A 264 21.67 -11.10 -3.50
CA ALA A 264 22.04 -12.43 -3.94
C ALA A 264 21.07 -13.48 -3.39
N GLY A 265 20.76 -13.42 -2.09
CA GLY A 265 19.77 -14.28 -1.44
C GLY A 265 18.37 -14.14 -2.06
N ALA A 266 17.93 -12.90 -2.31
CA ALA A 266 16.65 -12.64 -2.94
C ALA A 266 16.57 -13.26 -4.35
N VAL A 267 17.60 -13.08 -5.17
CA VAL A 267 17.66 -13.66 -6.51
C VAL A 267 17.58 -15.19 -6.45
N VAL A 268 18.38 -15.84 -5.60
CA VAL A 268 18.37 -17.30 -5.45
C VAL A 268 16.98 -17.79 -5.02
N LEU A 269 16.37 -17.17 -4.03
CA LEU A 269 15.07 -17.55 -3.51
C LEU A 269 13.94 -17.36 -4.54
N ILE A 270 13.91 -16.20 -5.20
CA ILE A 270 12.88 -15.89 -6.20
C ILE A 270 13.01 -16.78 -7.43
N VAL A 271 14.24 -16.97 -7.95
CA VAL A 271 14.49 -17.84 -9.11
C VAL A 271 14.13 -19.29 -8.77
N SER A 272 14.49 -19.77 -7.58
CA SER A 272 14.10 -21.11 -7.12
C SER A 272 12.59 -21.28 -7.02
N ALA A 273 11.87 -20.26 -6.51
CA ALA A 273 10.41 -20.26 -6.45
C ALA A 273 9.78 -20.29 -7.85
N ILE A 274 10.28 -19.48 -8.78
CA ILE A 274 9.82 -19.43 -10.17
C ILE A 274 10.06 -20.77 -10.87
N ALA A 275 11.25 -21.35 -10.71
CA ALA A 275 11.60 -22.66 -11.29
C ALA A 275 10.70 -23.76 -10.73
N PHE A 276 10.44 -23.75 -9.43
CA PHE A 276 9.54 -24.71 -8.77
C PHE A 276 8.11 -24.58 -9.29
N GLU A 277 7.56 -23.34 -9.36
CA GLU A 277 6.20 -23.07 -9.83
C GLU A 277 6.01 -23.37 -11.33
N HIS A 278 7.03 -23.10 -12.16
CA HIS A 278 6.94 -23.34 -13.60
C HIS A 278 6.62 -24.80 -13.94
N ASN A 279 7.11 -25.73 -13.14
CA ASN A 279 7.00 -27.18 -13.36
C ASN A 279 5.78 -27.81 -12.65
N ARG A 280 4.93 -27.01 -11.98
CA ARG A 280 3.76 -27.53 -11.27
C ARG A 280 2.54 -27.63 -12.18
N SER A 281 1.77 -28.71 -12.01
CA SER A 281 0.46 -28.89 -12.68
C SER A 281 -0.62 -27.95 -12.15
N ASN A 282 -0.58 -27.62 -10.84
CA ASN A 282 -1.49 -26.68 -10.19
C ASN A 282 -0.69 -25.65 -9.41
N PRO A 283 -0.10 -24.64 -10.09
CA PRO A 283 0.81 -23.69 -9.49
C PRO A 283 0.07 -22.69 -8.58
N LEU A 284 0.76 -22.22 -7.51
CA LEU A 284 0.30 -21.09 -6.72
C LEU A 284 0.32 -19.80 -7.55
N LEU A 285 1.42 -19.62 -8.31
CA LEU A 285 1.59 -18.54 -9.27
C LEU A 285 1.71 -19.12 -10.68
N ASN A 286 0.81 -18.71 -11.57
CA ASN A 286 0.85 -19.10 -12.96
C ASN A 286 1.93 -18.29 -13.71
N ILE A 287 3.17 -18.79 -13.69
CA ILE A 287 4.32 -18.12 -14.29
C ILE A 287 4.12 -17.92 -15.80
N LYS A 288 3.52 -18.91 -16.50
CA LYS A 288 3.25 -18.81 -17.95
C LYS A 288 2.30 -17.66 -18.28
N TRP A 289 1.29 -17.46 -17.44
CA TRP A 289 0.36 -16.34 -17.59
C TRP A 289 1.02 -15.01 -17.23
N LEU A 290 1.79 -14.95 -16.14
CA LEU A 290 2.52 -13.74 -15.72
C LEU A 290 3.55 -13.28 -16.74
N SER A 291 4.21 -14.22 -17.45
CA SER A 291 5.20 -13.90 -18.49
C SER A 291 4.56 -13.59 -19.86
N SER A 292 3.23 -13.66 -19.98
CA SER A 292 2.58 -13.24 -21.23
C SER A 292 2.79 -11.74 -21.51
N GLY A 293 3.02 -11.38 -22.78
CA GLY A 293 3.40 -10.02 -23.14
C GLY A 293 2.41 -8.92 -22.72
N SER A 294 1.09 -9.23 -22.66
CA SER A 294 0.07 -8.29 -22.22
C SER A 294 0.11 -8.05 -20.70
N ILE A 295 0.31 -9.12 -19.92
CA ILE A 295 0.36 -9.04 -18.46
C ILE A 295 1.68 -8.43 -17.99
N LEU A 296 2.78 -8.76 -18.64
CA LEU A 296 4.09 -8.16 -18.37
C LEU A 296 4.07 -6.64 -18.64
N ARG A 297 3.52 -6.20 -19.77
CA ARG A 297 3.33 -4.75 -20.03
C ARG A 297 2.47 -4.08 -19.00
N LEU A 298 1.35 -4.70 -18.60
CA LEU A 298 0.48 -4.15 -17.54
C LEU A 298 1.24 -4.01 -16.23
N GLY A 299 1.97 -5.05 -15.80
CA GLY A 299 2.79 -5.02 -14.58
C GLY A 299 3.86 -3.92 -14.63
N LEU A 300 4.55 -3.78 -15.76
CA LEU A 300 5.55 -2.73 -15.96
C LEU A 300 4.92 -1.33 -15.91
N ILE A 301 3.78 -1.10 -16.57
CA ILE A 301 3.08 0.18 -16.54
C ILE A 301 2.65 0.51 -15.11
N MET A 302 2.05 -0.44 -14.39
CA MET A 302 1.66 -0.23 -12.98
C MET A 302 2.87 0.07 -12.08
N MET A 303 4.00 -0.58 -12.31
CA MET A 303 5.23 -0.35 -11.56
C MET A 303 5.83 1.02 -11.89
N LEU A 304 5.95 1.38 -13.16
CA LEU A 304 6.48 2.66 -13.61
C LEU A 304 5.68 3.85 -13.05
N ILE A 305 4.35 3.76 -13.10
CA ILE A 305 3.53 4.85 -12.57
C ILE A 305 3.70 4.99 -11.05
N ARG A 306 3.89 3.87 -10.31
CA ARG A 306 4.18 3.91 -8.88
C ARG A 306 5.53 4.54 -8.57
N ILE A 307 6.52 4.33 -9.45
CA ILE A 307 7.83 5.02 -9.36
C ILE A 307 7.63 6.53 -9.50
N VAL A 308 6.85 6.98 -10.49
CA VAL A 308 6.58 8.41 -10.70
C VAL A 308 5.79 9.00 -9.54
N LEU A 309 4.77 8.28 -9.03
CA LEU A 309 3.95 8.74 -7.90
C LEU A 309 4.72 8.78 -6.56
N ALA A 310 5.91 8.20 -6.46
CA ALA A 310 6.78 8.38 -5.30
C ALA A 310 7.27 9.84 -5.17
N GLU A 311 7.17 10.63 -6.25
CA GLU A 311 7.44 12.08 -6.25
C GLU A 311 6.63 12.79 -5.16
N GLN A 312 5.36 12.48 -4.98
CA GLN A 312 4.49 13.13 -3.99
C GLN A 312 5.03 13.02 -2.56
N ASN A 313 5.47 11.84 -2.15
CA ASN A 313 5.89 11.61 -0.77
C ASN A 313 7.40 11.79 -0.57
N THR A 314 8.20 11.24 -1.47
CA THR A 314 9.67 11.28 -1.38
C THR A 314 10.23 12.55 -2.03
N GLY A 315 9.64 12.99 -3.13
CA GLY A 315 10.00 14.22 -3.81
C GLY A 315 9.58 15.45 -2.98
N ILE A 316 8.35 15.91 -3.17
CA ILE A 316 7.89 17.19 -2.60
C ILE A 316 7.76 17.16 -1.08
N ILE A 317 7.03 16.21 -0.51
CA ILE A 317 6.82 16.20 0.95
C ILE A 317 8.12 15.89 1.68
N GLY A 318 8.90 14.93 1.18
CA GLY A 318 10.22 14.63 1.75
C GLY A 318 11.17 15.83 1.69
N TRP A 319 11.15 16.58 0.60
CA TRP A 319 11.92 17.80 0.47
C TRP A 319 11.46 18.91 1.43
N LEU A 320 10.14 19.15 1.57
CA LEU A 320 9.62 20.11 2.54
C LEU A 320 10.01 19.75 3.98
N GLN A 321 9.97 18.46 4.33
CA GLN A 321 10.44 17.98 5.63
C GLN A 321 11.94 18.17 5.82
N TYR A 322 12.73 17.96 4.76
CA TYR A 322 14.18 18.21 4.79
C TYR A 322 14.53 19.69 5.03
N VAL A 323 13.72 20.61 4.51
CA VAL A 323 13.83 22.06 4.77
C VAL A 323 13.34 22.43 6.18
N GLY A 324 12.84 21.46 6.95
CA GLY A 324 12.45 21.64 8.36
C GLY A 324 10.94 21.85 8.59
N LEU A 325 10.09 21.70 7.56
CA LEU A 325 8.65 21.84 7.71
C LEU A 325 8.05 20.57 8.32
N GLN A 326 7.15 20.73 9.29
CA GLN A 326 6.42 19.67 9.95
C GLN A 326 5.02 19.49 9.33
N ASN A 327 4.32 18.40 9.67
CA ASN A 327 2.98 18.12 9.16
C ASN A 327 1.98 19.27 9.39
N GLU A 328 2.11 19.99 10.49
CA GLU A 328 1.27 21.17 10.84
C GLU A 328 1.31 22.26 9.76
N GLN A 329 2.52 22.57 9.30
CA GLN A 329 2.74 23.61 8.28
C GLN A 329 2.31 23.13 6.88
N MET A 330 2.11 21.83 6.71
CA MET A 330 1.68 21.21 5.45
C MET A 330 0.20 20.80 5.44
N THR A 331 -0.61 21.22 6.43
CA THR A 331 -2.02 20.83 6.56
C THR A 331 -2.84 21.20 5.31
N ASN A 332 -2.69 22.42 4.79
CA ASN A 332 -3.39 22.86 3.59
C ASN A 332 -2.99 22.04 2.34
N LEU A 333 -1.70 21.66 2.25
CA LEU A 333 -1.21 20.80 1.18
C LEU A 333 -1.81 19.40 1.30
N ALA A 334 -1.89 18.84 2.51
CA ALA A 334 -2.52 17.54 2.75
C ALA A 334 -4.01 17.55 2.39
N TRP A 335 -4.75 18.62 2.71
CA TRP A 335 -6.13 18.81 2.25
C TRP A 335 -6.25 18.89 0.73
N SER A 336 -5.31 19.57 0.05
CA SER A 336 -5.29 19.65 -1.41
C SER A 336 -5.07 18.27 -2.05
N ILE A 337 -4.12 17.49 -1.54
CA ILE A 337 -3.87 16.11 -1.99
C ILE A 337 -5.11 15.24 -1.76
N PHE A 338 -5.71 15.31 -0.57
CA PHE A 338 -6.94 14.58 -0.24
C PHE A 338 -8.08 14.91 -1.20
N ALA A 339 -8.33 16.19 -1.44
CA ALA A 339 -9.35 16.65 -2.38
C ALA A 339 -9.06 16.15 -3.80
N GLY A 340 -7.81 16.21 -4.26
CA GLY A 340 -7.37 15.68 -5.55
C GLY A 340 -7.71 14.20 -5.70
N ILE A 341 -7.36 13.38 -4.71
CA ILE A 341 -7.66 11.93 -4.71
C ILE A 341 -9.18 11.69 -4.75
N VAL A 342 -9.96 12.39 -3.92
CA VAL A 342 -11.44 12.26 -3.91
C VAL A 342 -12.03 12.63 -5.27
N CYS A 343 -11.62 13.75 -5.85
CA CYS A 343 -12.05 14.16 -7.18
C CYS A 343 -11.66 13.15 -8.26
N GLY A 344 -10.45 12.57 -8.18
CA GLY A 344 -9.98 11.53 -9.07
C GLY A 344 -10.81 10.23 -8.97
N ILE A 345 -11.19 9.82 -7.75
CA ILE A 345 -12.09 8.68 -7.52
C ILE A 345 -13.46 8.94 -8.14
N VAL A 346 -14.04 10.13 -7.91
CA VAL A 346 -15.34 10.50 -8.45
C VAL A 346 -15.30 10.54 -9.98
N ALA A 347 -14.31 11.20 -10.55
CA ALA A 347 -14.11 11.27 -12.01
C ALA A 347 -13.96 9.87 -12.61
N SER A 348 -13.18 8.99 -11.96
CA SER A 348 -13.05 7.60 -12.38
C SER A 348 -14.40 6.87 -12.35
N CYS A 349 -15.18 7.02 -11.29
CA CYS A 349 -16.52 6.42 -11.20
C CYS A 349 -17.50 6.91 -12.27
N LEU A 350 -17.33 8.13 -12.77
CA LEU A 350 -18.21 8.72 -13.78
C LEU A 350 -17.80 8.35 -15.21
N THR A 351 -16.48 8.25 -15.47
CA THR A 351 -15.93 8.10 -16.83
C THR A 351 -15.52 6.67 -17.18
N LEU A 352 -15.38 5.76 -16.18
CA LEU A 352 -14.88 4.42 -16.40
C LEU A 352 -15.79 3.60 -17.31
N ASN A 353 -15.25 3.23 -18.46
CA ASN A 353 -15.88 2.35 -19.44
C ASN A 353 -14.92 1.23 -19.82
N PRO A 354 -15.30 -0.06 -19.65
CA PRO A 354 -14.43 -1.20 -19.96
C PRO A 354 -13.93 -1.25 -21.42
N GLN A 355 -14.71 -0.66 -22.33
CA GLN A 355 -14.37 -0.63 -23.77
C GLN A 355 -13.41 0.50 -24.14
N ARG A 356 -13.21 1.49 -23.26
CA ARG A 356 -12.45 2.71 -23.54
C ARG A 356 -11.49 3.06 -22.40
N LEU A 357 -10.71 2.08 -21.92
CA LEU A 357 -9.78 2.28 -20.80
C LEU A 357 -8.58 3.17 -21.19
N TYR A 358 -8.27 3.29 -22.47
CA TYR A 358 -7.14 4.08 -22.96
C TYR A 358 -7.27 5.56 -22.58
N TRP A 359 -8.44 6.16 -22.79
CA TRP A 359 -8.62 7.61 -22.56
C TRP A 359 -8.42 8.02 -21.09
N PRO A 360 -9.08 7.39 -20.07
CA PRO A 360 -8.83 7.72 -18.67
C PRO A 360 -7.36 7.51 -18.29
N THR A 361 -6.74 6.46 -18.78
CA THR A 361 -5.32 6.17 -18.51
C THR A 361 -4.42 7.26 -19.09
N ALA A 362 -4.59 7.63 -20.37
CA ALA A 362 -3.80 8.67 -21.03
C ALA A 362 -3.99 10.04 -20.36
N THR A 363 -5.24 10.39 -20.00
CA THR A 363 -5.55 11.64 -19.29
C THR A 363 -4.88 11.65 -17.91
N ALA A 364 -4.95 10.56 -17.15
CA ALA A 364 -4.29 10.45 -15.85
C ALA A 364 -2.77 10.66 -15.97
N LEU A 365 -2.13 10.01 -16.95
CA LEU A 365 -0.70 10.17 -17.21
C LEU A 365 -0.33 11.61 -17.59
N ALA A 366 -1.14 12.26 -18.43
CA ALA A 366 -0.93 13.65 -18.81
C ALA A 366 -1.03 14.60 -17.61
N LEU A 367 -2.01 14.39 -16.72
CA LEU A 367 -2.17 15.19 -15.50
C LEU A 367 -1.00 14.99 -14.54
N ILE A 368 -0.53 13.75 -14.35
CA ILE A 368 0.65 13.44 -13.52
C ILE A 368 1.89 14.12 -14.11
N MET A 369 2.07 14.06 -15.44
CA MET A 369 3.19 14.72 -16.11
C MET A 369 3.16 16.24 -15.92
N VAL A 370 2.00 16.88 -16.09
CA VAL A 370 1.85 18.33 -15.86
C VAL A 370 2.15 18.68 -14.41
N ALA A 371 1.63 17.91 -13.45
CA ALA A 371 1.91 18.11 -12.03
C ALA A 371 3.41 18.06 -11.72
N SER A 372 4.09 17.01 -12.18
CA SER A 372 5.54 16.85 -11.97
C SER A 372 6.37 17.95 -12.66
N LEU A 373 5.93 18.45 -13.83
CA LEU A 373 6.58 19.59 -14.50
C LEU A 373 6.42 20.89 -13.71
N LEU A 374 5.26 21.12 -13.10
CA LEU A 374 5.05 22.26 -12.21
C LEU A 374 5.94 22.17 -10.98
N ASP A 375 6.01 21.00 -10.35
CA ASP A 375 6.83 20.77 -9.17
C ASP A 375 8.34 20.88 -9.46
N SER A 376 8.78 20.54 -10.68
CA SER A 376 10.17 20.68 -11.09
C SER A 376 10.69 22.12 -11.10
N GLN A 377 9.79 23.11 -11.09
CA GLN A 377 10.13 24.55 -11.01
C GLN A 377 10.28 25.04 -9.56
N SER A 378 10.14 24.17 -8.57
CA SER A 378 10.27 24.52 -7.15
C SER A 378 11.68 24.97 -6.82
N THR A 379 11.76 25.97 -5.94
CA THR A 379 13.03 26.54 -5.45
C THR A 379 13.06 26.48 -3.93
N ILE A 380 14.19 26.78 -3.31
CA ILE A 380 14.34 26.83 -1.85
C ILE A 380 13.35 27.79 -1.15
N LEU A 381 12.79 28.75 -1.89
CA LEU A 381 11.78 29.69 -1.40
C LEU A 381 10.36 29.19 -1.57
N THR A 382 10.15 28.07 -2.26
CA THR A 382 8.80 27.50 -2.50
C THR A 382 8.20 27.03 -1.16
N ARG A 383 6.93 27.40 -0.95
CA ARG A 383 6.15 27.09 0.25
C ARG A 383 5.01 26.11 -0.09
N PRO A 384 4.46 25.38 0.89
CA PRO A 384 3.39 24.41 0.67
C PRO A 384 2.20 24.94 -0.13
N GLU A 385 1.83 26.21 0.06
CA GLU A 385 0.70 26.84 -0.60
C GLU A 385 0.87 26.93 -2.13
N GLN A 386 2.11 27.10 -2.59
CA GLN A 386 2.43 27.19 -4.02
C GLN A 386 2.34 25.83 -4.72
N LEU A 387 2.45 24.73 -3.96
CA LEU A 387 2.41 23.37 -4.44
C LEU A 387 1.00 22.76 -4.40
N MET A 388 0.01 23.43 -3.82
CA MET A 388 -1.33 22.90 -3.65
C MET A 388 -1.97 22.45 -4.96
N PHE A 389 -1.80 23.23 -6.04
CA PHE A 389 -2.40 22.92 -7.34
C PHE A 389 -1.73 21.71 -8.01
N SER A 390 -0.41 21.67 -8.06
CA SER A 390 0.33 20.54 -8.64
C SER A 390 0.08 19.24 -7.88
N GLN A 391 0.09 19.31 -6.55
CA GLN A 391 -0.16 18.15 -5.71
C GLN A 391 -1.64 17.69 -5.72
N PHE A 392 -2.58 18.60 -5.94
CA PHE A 392 -3.97 18.27 -6.28
C PHE A 392 -4.04 17.47 -7.58
N LEU A 393 -3.40 17.95 -8.64
CA LEU A 393 -3.37 17.25 -9.93
C LEU A 393 -2.72 15.86 -9.83
N LEU A 394 -1.64 15.76 -9.06
CA LEU A 394 -0.95 14.49 -8.84
C LEU A 394 -1.85 13.50 -8.09
N GLY A 395 -2.50 13.94 -7.02
CA GLY A 395 -3.48 13.16 -6.26
C GLY A 395 -4.65 12.71 -7.14
N PHE A 396 -5.20 13.62 -7.93
CA PHE A 396 -6.27 13.33 -8.90
C PHE A 396 -5.82 12.28 -9.92
N GLY A 397 -4.67 12.49 -10.57
CA GLY A 397 -4.13 11.60 -11.59
C GLY A 397 -3.84 10.21 -11.04
N SER A 398 -3.32 10.11 -9.82
CA SER A 398 -3.02 8.83 -9.16
C SER A 398 -4.27 7.97 -8.96
N ALA A 399 -5.34 8.55 -8.42
CA ALA A 399 -6.61 7.86 -8.21
C ALA A 399 -7.34 7.56 -9.52
N PHE A 400 -7.26 8.48 -10.48
CA PHE A 400 -7.89 8.34 -11.80
C PHE A 400 -7.23 7.26 -12.66
N PHE A 401 -5.91 7.02 -12.49
CA PHE A 401 -5.15 5.96 -13.16
C PHE A 401 -5.45 4.56 -12.62
N LEU A 402 -5.57 4.42 -11.29
CA LEU A 402 -5.54 3.12 -10.62
C LEU A 402 -6.69 2.21 -11.04
N ALA A 403 -7.91 2.75 -11.18
CA ALA A 403 -9.09 1.98 -11.53
C ALA A 403 -9.06 1.40 -12.96
N PRO A 404 -8.77 2.15 -14.04
CA PRO A 404 -8.65 1.57 -15.38
C PRO A 404 -7.50 0.58 -15.49
N ALA A 405 -6.37 0.80 -14.80
CA ALA A 405 -5.25 -0.14 -14.77
C ALA A 405 -5.63 -1.49 -14.14
N MET A 406 -6.32 -1.45 -12.99
CA MET A 406 -6.82 -2.66 -12.33
C MET A 406 -7.85 -3.40 -13.21
N LEU A 407 -8.74 -2.65 -13.86
CA LEU A 407 -9.78 -3.25 -14.72
C LEU A 407 -9.19 -3.94 -15.95
N ALA A 408 -8.14 -3.39 -16.52
CA ALA A 408 -7.40 -4.02 -17.63
C ALA A 408 -6.85 -5.41 -17.22
N GLY A 409 -6.38 -5.55 -15.98
CA GLY A 409 -5.86 -6.82 -15.46
C GLY A 409 -6.94 -7.82 -15.08
N ILE A 410 -8.03 -7.36 -14.47
CA ILE A 410 -9.15 -8.23 -14.04
C ILE A 410 -9.80 -8.94 -15.23
N GLY A 411 -9.82 -8.36 -16.41
CA GLY A 411 -10.35 -9.00 -17.61
C GLY A 411 -9.73 -10.38 -17.88
N GLY A 412 -8.42 -10.51 -17.71
CA GLY A 412 -7.72 -11.80 -17.84
C GLY A 412 -8.03 -12.80 -16.74
N VAL A 413 -8.38 -12.32 -15.53
CA VAL A 413 -8.79 -13.18 -14.40
C VAL A 413 -10.22 -13.69 -14.57
N ILE A 414 -11.13 -12.88 -15.12
CA ILE A 414 -12.51 -13.30 -15.39
C ILE A 414 -12.52 -14.42 -16.44
N ALA A 415 -11.63 -14.37 -17.43
CA ALA A 415 -11.49 -15.42 -18.43
C ALA A 415 -10.97 -16.75 -17.85
N ASP A 416 -10.05 -16.70 -16.89
CA ASP A 416 -9.55 -17.88 -16.15
C ASP A 416 -9.29 -17.54 -14.68
N GLN A 417 -10.19 -17.99 -13.81
CA GLN A 417 -10.14 -17.72 -12.36
C GLN A 417 -8.92 -18.34 -11.66
N ARG A 418 -8.19 -19.27 -12.28
CA ARG A 418 -6.93 -19.82 -11.75
C ARG A 418 -5.85 -18.76 -11.66
N ASN A 419 -5.96 -17.68 -12.45
CA ASN A 419 -5.01 -16.58 -12.47
C ASN A 419 -5.25 -15.53 -11.36
N LEU A 420 -6.30 -15.68 -10.52
CA LEU A 420 -6.65 -14.72 -9.49
C LEU A 420 -5.51 -14.47 -8.49
N VAL A 421 -4.86 -15.54 -8.01
CA VAL A 421 -3.72 -15.42 -7.07
C VAL A 421 -2.58 -14.68 -7.76
N SER A 422 -2.23 -15.09 -8.98
CA SER A 422 -1.14 -14.48 -9.76
C SER A 422 -1.37 -13.00 -10.01
N PHE A 423 -2.61 -12.62 -10.37
CA PHE A 423 -2.97 -11.21 -10.56
C PHE A 423 -2.94 -10.41 -9.27
N SER A 424 -3.45 -10.95 -8.16
CA SER A 424 -3.43 -10.28 -6.87
C SER A 424 -2.00 -10.02 -6.39
N VAL A 425 -1.11 -10.98 -6.61
CA VAL A 425 0.32 -10.84 -6.28
C VAL A 425 0.97 -9.81 -7.19
N LEU A 426 0.77 -9.88 -8.50
CA LEU A 426 1.31 -8.91 -9.46
C LEU A 426 0.88 -7.48 -9.11
N PHE A 427 -0.41 -7.29 -8.83
CA PHE A 427 -0.94 -5.99 -8.45
C PHE A 427 -0.34 -5.51 -7.13
N GLY A 428 -0.34 -6.34 -6.08
CA GLY A 428 0.23 -5.99 -4.78
C GLY A 428 1.74 -5.67 -4.86
N MET A 429 2.49 -6.45 -5.62
CA MET A 429 3.93 -6.20 -5.87
C MET A 429 4.14 -4.88 -6.60
N SER A 430 3.40 -4.64 -7.69
CA SER A 430 3.51 -3.40 -8.45
C SER A 430 3.21 -2.17 -7.58
N GLN A 431 2.22 -2.27 -6.68
CA GLN A 431 1.87 -1.17 -5.78
C GLN A 431 2.93 -0.93 -4.69
N ASN A 432 3.38 -1.97 -3.99
CA ASN A 432 4.29 -1.83 -2.86
C ASN A 432 5.75 -1.70 -3.32
N ILE A 433 6.24 -2.64 -4.12
CA ILE A 433 7.64 -2.65 -4.59
C ILE A 433 7.88 -1.49 -5.57
N GLY A 434 6.91 -1.17 -6.45
CA GLY A 434 7.01 -0.01 -7.33
C GLY A 434 7.12 1.31 -6.57
N GLY A 435 6.36 1.48 -5.50
CA GLY A 435 6.45 2.65 -4.63
C GLY A 435 7.79 2.75 -3.89
N LEU A 436 8.27 1.62 -3.34
CA LEU A 436 9.59 1.58 -2.68
C LEU A 436 10.74 1.82 -3.67
N LEU A 437 10.67 1.24 -4.86
CA LEU A 437 11.66 1.47 -5.92
C LEU A 437 11.69 2.96 -6.34
N GLY A 438 10.53 3.58 -6.48
CA GLY A 438 10.44 5.01 -6.75
C GLY A 438 11.06 5.86 -5.65
N SER A 439 10.75 5.55 -4.39
CA SER A 439 11.36 6.23 -3.22
C SER A 439 12.87 6.00 -3.14
N ALA A 440 13.34 4.80 -3.47
CA ALA A 440 14.75 4.47 -3.52
C ALA A 440 15.48 5.26 -4.63
N ILE A 441 14.93 5.29 -5.85
CA ILE A 441 15.53 6.02 -6.97
C ILE A 441 15.57 7.52 -6.70
N LEU A 442 14.42 8.11 -6.35
CA LEU A 442 14.32 9.56 -6.10
C LEU A 442 15.15 9.97 -4.91
N GLY A 443 15.08 9.24 -3.80
CA GLY A 443 15.88 9.56 -2.62
C GLY A 443 17.38 9.39 -2.83
N THR A 444 17.81 8.39 -3.60
CA THR A 444 19.22 8.24 -4.00
C THR A 444 19.68 9.42 -4.86
N PHE A 445 18.85 9.82 -5.84
CA PHE A 445 19.15 10.98 -6.67
C PHE A 445 19.25 12.27 -5.85
N GLN A 446 18.33 12.50 -4.90
CA GLN A 446 18.38 13.66 -3.99
C GLN A 446 19.68 13.67 -3.17
N THR A 447 20.03 12.57 -2.53
CA THR A 447 21.27 12.45 -1.73
C THR A 447 22.51 12.62 -2.58
N TRP A 448 22.52 12.07 -3.80
CA TRP A 448 23.64 12.21 -4.72
C TRP A 448 23.82 13.68 -5.18
N ARG A 449 22.74 14.36 -5.50
CA ARG A 449 22.76 15.79 -5.88
C ARG A 449 23.17 16.68 -4.70
N GLU A 450 22.69 16.37 -3.51
CA GLU A 450 23.08 17.08 -2.30
C GLU A 450 24.60 16.95 -2.05
N LYS A 451 25.13 15.74 -2.04
CA LYS A 451 26.58 15.49 -1.88
C LYS A 451 27.41 16.24 -2.96
N PHE A 452 26.94 16.23 -4.21
CA PHE A 452 27.61 16.92 -5.31
C PHE A 452 27.67 18.44 -5.08
N HIS A 453 26.53 19.05 -4.72
CA HIS A 453 26.54 20.52 -4.49
C HIS A 453 27.22 20.89 -3.20
N SER A 454 27.13 20.11 -2.14
CA SER A 454 27.86 20.34 -0.89
C SER A 454 29.39 20.32 -1.10
N SER A 455 29.89 19.37 -1.88
CA SER A 455 31.31 19.32 -2.20
C SER A 455 31.75 20.54 -2.99
N GLN A 456 30.98 20.99 -3.99
CA GLN A 456 31.30 22.22 -4.74
C GLN A 456 31.30 23.47 -3.83
N LEU A 457 30.38 23.56 -2.87
CA LEU A 457 30.38 24.66 -1.90
C LEU A 457 31.59 24.57 -0.97
N ALA A 458 31.94 23.38 -0.49
CA ALA A 458 33.11 23.16 0.35
C ALA A 458 34.41 23.58 -0.35
N ASP A 459 34.53 23.28 -1.65
CA ASP A 459 35.70 23.69 -2.45
C ASP A 459 35.86 25.22 -2.57
N GLN A 460 34.73 25.97 -2.43
CA GLN A 460 34.75 27.45 -2.43
C GLN A 460 35.04 28.03 -1.04
N LEU A 461 34.99 27.24 0.04
CA LEU A 461 35.30 27.68 1.38
C LEU A 461 36.82 27.69 1.60
N THR A 462 37.46 28.83 1.38
CA THR A 462 38.90 28.99 1.62
C THR A 462 39.14 29.73 2.92
N THR A 463 40.14 29.30 3.69
CA THR A 463 40.60 29.98 4.91
C THR A 463 41.20 31.36 4.64
N LEU A 464 41.42 31.72 3.37
CA LEU A 464 41.85 33.06 2.94
C LEU A 464 40.71 34.10 3.08
N ASN A 465 39.46 33.66 3.17
CA ASN A 465 38.33 34.55 3.40
C ASN A 465 38.17 34.85 4.91
N PRO A 466 38.29 36.09 5.36
CA PRO A 466 38.22 36.46 6.77
C PRO A 466 36.93 36.04 7.45
N LEU A 467 35.81 36.13 6.74
CA LEU A 467 34.47 35.71 7.26
C LEU A 467 34.40 34.23 7.54
N ILE A 468 35.04 33.42 6.71
CA ILE A 468 35.09 31.97 6.90
C ILE A 468 35.98 31.65 8.12
N THR A 469 37.13 32.26 8.23
CA THR A 469 38.05 32.08 9.35
C THR A 469 37.41 32.48 10.68
N GLU A 470 36.71 33.61 10.72
CA GLU A 470 35.97 34.07 11.90
C GLU A 470 34.86 33.05 12.29
N ARG A 471 34.11 32.55 11.34
CA ARG A 471 33.08 31.51 11.60
C ARG A 471 33.67 30.20 12.10
N LEU A 472 34.76 29.73 11.52
CA LEU A 472 35.44 28.51 11.97
C LEU A 472 35.94 28.66 13.41
N GLN A 473 36.45 29.86 13.80
CA GLN A 473 36.85 30.15 15.17
C GLN A 473 35.67 30.20 16.16
N GLN A 474 34.47 30.53 15.71
CA GLN A 474 33.29 30.52 16.57
C GLN A 474 32.78 29.08 16.85
N TYR A 475 33.13 28.12 16.02
CA TYR A 475 32.72 26.72 16.15
C TYR A 475 33.82 25.78 16.67
N SER A 476 35.04 26.24 16.80
CA SER A 476 36.17 25.53 17.42
C SER A 476 36.22 25.78 18.91
#